data_5b702678cb8f32844d5f0ed752356d9c
#
_entry.id   5b702678cb8f32844d5f0ed752356d9c
#
_cell.length_a   1.000
_cell.length_b   1.000
_cell.length_c   1.000
_cell.angle_alpha   90.00
_cell.angle_beta   90.00
_cell.angle_gamma   90.00
#
_symmetry.space_group_name_H-M   'P 1'
#
loop_
_entity.id
_entity.type
_entity.pdbx_description
1 polymer ?
#
loop_
_entity_poly.entity_id
_entity_poly.type
_entity_poly.pdbx_seq_one_letter_code
_entity_poly.pdbx_strand_id
1 'polypeptide(L)'
;MILINVQFHVKPEYAETFLDEIDWYTKACQAEPGCIDFKWFRDPEDKQRFFLLESYKDGTDVDHVNTEHFKRSCEELPKYLVETPDIINTHIDGKTKWDKMAEFSVD
;
A
#
# COMPACT_ATOMS: atom_id res chain seq x y z
N MET A 1 -13.19 -8.76 -1.25
CA MET A 1 -12.03 -7.88 -1.47
C MET A 1 -10.76 -8.52 -0.98
N ILE A 2 -9.66 -8.17 -1.57
CA ILE A 2 -8.33 -8.52 -1.08
C ILE A 2 -7.83 -7.34 -0.27
N LEU A 3 -7.39 -7.59 0.96
CA LEU A 3 -6.81 -6.57 1.85
C LEU A 3 -5.35 -6.90 2.08
N ILE A 4 -4.48 -5.92 1.85
CA ILE A 4 -3.03 -6.08 1.97
C ILE A 4 -2.49 -4.97 2.86
N ASN A 5 -1.70 -5.36 3.85
CA ASN A 5 -0.94 -4.44 4.68
C ASN A 5 0.54 -4.72 4.52
N VAL A 6 1.31 -3.69 4.23
CA VAL A 6 2.77 -3.83 4.03
C VAL A 6 3.49 -2.87 4.96
N GLN A 7 4.52 -3.37 5.65
CA GLN A 7 5.37 -2.56 6.50
C GLN A 7 6.72 -2.37 5.82
N PHE A 8 7.12 -1.11 5.65
CA PHE A 8 8.38 -0.73 5.01
C PHE A 8 9.33 -0.11 6.02
N HIS A 9 10.60 -0.47 5.92
CA HIS A 9 11.67 0.19 6.67
C HIS A 9 12.56 0.93 5.66
N VAL A 10 12.37 2.23 5.57
CA VAL A 10 13.06 3.10 4.62
C VAL A 10 14.40 3.54 5.20
N LYS A 11 15.43 3.61 4.35
CA LYS A 11 16.75 4.12 4.75
C LYS A 11 16.63 5.56 5.28
N PRO A 12 17.42 5.94 6.31
CA PRO A 12 17.28 7.26 6.94
C PRO A 12 17.48 8.42 5.97
N GLU A 13 18.35 8.28 4.97
CA GLU A 13 18.59 9.33 3.97
C GLU A 13 17.39 9.58 3.06
N TYR A 14 16.45 8.63 2.98
CA TYR A 14 15.25 8.77 2.14
C TYR A 14 13.97 8.98 2.94
N ALA A 15 14.04 9.03 4.28
CA ALA A 15 12.83 9.09 5.12
C ALA A 15 11.94 10.29 4.80
N GLU A 16 12.50 11.44 4.45
CA GLU A 16 11.72 12.65 4.15
C GLU A 16 11.28 12.74 2.69
N THR A 17 11.94 12.04 1.77
CA THR A 17 11.68 12.17 0.33
C THR A 17 11.03 10.94 -0.29
N PHE A 18 10.98 9.83 0.44
CA PHE A 18 10.52 8.54 -0.07
C PHE A 18 9.18 8.62 -0.80
N LEU A 19 8.16 9.17 -0.15
CA LEU A 19 6.81 9.23 -0.71
C LEU A 19 6.75 10.06 -1.99
N ASP A 20 7.52 11.15 -2.06
CA ASP A 20 7.59 11.98 -3.26
C ASP A 20 8.30 11.23 -4.39
N GLU A 21 9.40 10.54 -4.07
CA GLU A 21 10.20 9.83 -5.08
C GLU A 21 9.47 8.63 -5.68
N ILE A 22 8.57 7.99 -4.92
CA ILE A 22 7.78 6.85 -5.41
C ILE A 22 6.35 7.23 -5.81
N ASP A 23 6.04 8.52 -5.87
CA ASP A 23 4.68 8.99 -6.18
C ASP A 23 4.18 8.49 -7.54
N TRP A 24 5.08 8.31 -8.51
CA TRP A 24 4.75 7.71 -9.80
C TRP A 24 4.08 6.33 -9.65
N TYR A 25 4.57 5.53 -8.71
CA TYR A 25 4.01 4.21 -8.42
C TYR A 25 2.68 4.32 -7.70
N THR A 26 2.62 5.17 -6.68
CA THR A 26 1.40 5.42 -5.91
C THR A 26 0.25 5.84 -6.82
N LYS A 27 0.48 6.81 -7.71
CA LYS A 27 -0.54 7.29 -8.64
C LYS A 27 -0.96 6.22 -9.64
N ALA A 28 0.01 5.46 -10.16
CA ALA A 28 -0.29 4.38 -11.10
C ALA A 28 -1.15 3.28 -10.45
N CYS A 29 -0.86 2.90 -9.21
CA CYS A 29 -1.65 1.91 -8.48
C CYS A 29 -3.06 2.42 -8.18
N GLN A 30 -3.18 3.67 -7.75
CA GLN A 30 -4.48 4.29 -7.48
C GLN A 30 -5.38 4.35 -8.71
N ALA A 31 -4.79 4.42 -9.90
CA ALA A 31 -5.50 4.48 -11.17
C ALA A 31 -5.95 3.10 -11.69
N GLU A 32 -5.53 2.01 -11.09
CA GLU A 32 -5.95 0.66 -11.50
C GLU A 32 -7.45 0.46 -11.27
N PRO A 33 -8.19 -0.08 -12.25
CA PRO A 33 -9.66 -0.24 -12.11
C PRO A 33 -10.09 -1.08 -10.92
N GLY A 34 -9.26 -2.04 -10.51
CA GLY A 34 -9.57 -2.92 -9.38
C GLY A 34 -9.15 -2.39 -8.03
N CYS A 35 -8.42 -1.29 -7.98
CA CYS A 35 -7.91 -0.71 -6.73
C CYS A 35 -9.02 0.00 -5.96
N ILE A 36 -9.24 -0.42 -4.72
CA ILE A 36 -10.16 0.26 -3.80
C ILE A 36 -9.38 1.26 -2.96
N ASP A 37 -8.30 0.81 -2.34
CA ASP A 37 -7.41 1.64 -1.53
C ASP A 37 -5.96 1.39 -1.92
N PHE A 38 -5.18 2.46 -1.96
CA PHE A 38 -3.73 2.41 -2.03
C PHE A 38 -3.21 3.65 -1.34
N LYS A 39 -2.90 3.52 -0.04
CA LYS A 39 -2.58 4.68 0.81
C LYS A 39 -1.37 4.40 1.68
N TRP A 40 -0.49 5.38 1.74
CA TRP A 40 0.69 5.35 2.59
C TRP A 40 0.42 6.07 3.91
N PHE A 41 0.97 5.50 4.98
CA PHE A 41 0.94 6.09 6.31
C PHE A 41 2.34 6.02 6.89
N ARG A 42 2.67 6.97 7.73
CA ARG A 42 3.96 7.01 8.41
C ARG A 42 3.74 6.72 9.89
N ASP A 43 4.64 5.91 10.47
CA ASP A 43 4.62 5.64 11.89
C ASP A 43 4.94 6.95 12.65
N PRO A 44 4.09 7.40 13.58
CA PRO A 44 4.33 8.62 14.34
C PRO A 44 5.53 8.52 15.28
N GLU A 45 5.97 7.31 15.61
CA GLU A 45 7.08 7.07 16.53
C GLU A 45 8.41 6.78 15.83
N ASP A 46 8.37 6.47 14.52
CA ASP A 46 9.58 6.14 13.75
C ASP A 46 9.48 6.68 12.33
N LYS A 47 10.27 7.70 12.04
CA LYS A 47 10.24 8.40 10.73
C LYS A 47 10.64 7.53 9.55
N GLN A 48 11.31 6.40 9.79
CA GLN A 48 11.73 5.48 8.75
C GLN A 48 10.70 4.39 8.47
N ARG A 49 9.65 4.28 9.29
CA ARG A 49 8.63 3.25 9.15
C ARG A 49 7.40 3.79 8.41
N PHE A 50 7.04 3.09 7.35
CA PHE A 50 5.87 3.41 6.54
C PHE A 50 4.97 2.18 6.43
N PHE A 51 3.68 2.43 6.43
CA PHE A 51 2.66 1.41 6.22
C PHE A 51 1.93 1.69 4.93
N LEU A 52 1.72 0.66 4.14
CA LEU A 52 0.90 0.74 2.93
C LEU A 52 -0.36 -0.09 3.14
N LEU A 53 -1.49 0.58 3.02
CA LEU A 53 -2.79 -0.05 3.01
C LEU A 53 -3.23 -0.20 1.55
N GLU A 54 -3.41 -1.44 1.12
CA GLU A 54 -3.89 -1.74 -0.22
C GLU A 54 -5.16 -2.58 -0.13
N SER A 55 -6.10 -2.33 -1.02
CA SER A 55 -7.23 -3.23 -1.19
C SER A 55 -7.69 -3.25 -2.64
N TYR A 56 -8.16 -4.42 -3.05
CA TYR A 56 -8.54 -4.67 -4.45
C TYR A 56 -9.87 -5.42 -4.49
N LYS A 57 -10.62 -5.17 -5.56
CA LYS A 57 -11.81 -5.97 -5.87
C LYS A 57 -11.39 -7.41 -6.13
N ASP A 58 -12.28 -8.36 -5.82
CA ASP A 58 -12.00 -9.78 -5.99
C ASP A 58 -11.44 -10.08 -7.40
N GLY A 59 -10.33 -10.82 -7.42
CA GLY A 59 -9.67 -11.25 -8.65
C GLY A 59 -8.77 -10.21 -9.31
N THR A 60 -8.81 -8.95 -8.88
CA THR A 60 -8.03 -7.87 -9.54
C THR A 60 -6.63 -7.67 -8.97
N ASP A 61 -6.30 -8.32 -7.86
CA ASP A 61 -4.94 -8.34 -7.31
C ASP A 61 -3.96 -8.99 -8.28
N VAL A 62 -4.41 -9.97 -9.06
CA VAL A 62 -3.63 -10.60 -10.14
C VAL A 62 -3.30 -9.58 -11.23
N ASP A 63 -4.25 -8.72 -11.57
CA ASP A 63 -4.03 -7.65 -12.55
C ASP A 63 -2.95 -6.68 -12.06
N HIS A 64 -2.99 -6.32 -10.77
CA HIS A 64 -2.01 -5.43 -10.15
C HIS A 64 -0.57 -5.93 -10.34
N VAL A 65 -0.29 -7.19 -10.00
CA VAL A 65 1.06 -7.74 -10.07
C VAL A 65 1.55 -7.96 -11.51
N ASN A 66 0.66 -7.87 -12.49
CA ASN A 66 0.99 -7.99 -13.90
C ASN A 66 1.16 -6.64 -14.61
N THR A 67 1.01 -5.53 -13.90
CA THR A 67 1.19 -4.19 -14.47
C THR A 67 2.68 -3.85 -14.69
N GLU A 68 2.93 -2.96 -15.65
CA GLU A 68 4.31 -2.48 -15.89
C GLU A 68 4.82 -1.68 -14.69
N HIS A 69 3.96 -0.90 -14.04
CA HIS A 69 4.39 -0.13 -12.88
C HIS A 69 4.70 -1.02 -11.68
N PHE A 70 4.03 -2.17 -11.51
CA PHE A 70 4.40 -3.12 -10.46
C PHE A 70 5.79 -3.71 -10.73
N LYS A 71 6.04 -4.12 -11.96
CA LYS A 71 7.35 -4.67 -12.38
C LYS A 71 8.46 -3.65 -12.16
N ARG A 72 8.21 -2.40 -12.52
CA ARG A 72 9.16 -1.31 -12.27
C ARG A 72 9.40 -1.11 -10.78
N SER A 73 8.35 -1.20 -9.96
CA SER A 73 8.47 -1.04 -8.50
C SER A 73 9.38 -2.13 -7.90
N CYS A 74 9.34 -3.34 -8.42
CA CYS A 74 10.21 -4.43 -7.95
C CYS A 74 11.69 -4.13 -8.15
N GLU A 75 12.03 -3.31 -9.13
CA GLU A 75 13.41 -2.87 -9.40
C GLU A 75 13.77 -1.60 -8.64
N GLU A 76 12.83 -0.66 -8.52
CA GLU A 76 13.08 0.68 -8.01
C GLU A 76 12.94 0.81 -6.48
N LEU A 77 11.86 0.25 -5.91
CA LEU A 77 11.58 0.45 -4.48
C LEU A 77 12.63 -0.16 -3.54
N PRO A 78 13.21 -1.33 -3.82
CA PRO A 78 14.23 -1.90 -2.92
C PRO A 78 15.42 -0.97 -2.65
N LYS A 79 15.73 -0.06 -3.56
CA LYS A 79 16.85 0.90 -3.39
C LYS A 79 16.68 1.81 -2.18
N TYR A 80 15.44 2.07 -1.78
CA TYR A 80 15.12 2.95 -0.65
C TYR A 80 15.04 2.22 0.68
N LEU A 81 15.10 0.87 0.68
CA LEU A 81 14.71 0.06 1.82
C LEU A 81 15.90 -0.53 2.55
N VAL A 82 15.79 -0.61 3.88
CA VAL A 82 16.79 -1.26 4.75
C VAL A 82 16.70 -2.77 4.62
N GLU A 83 15.47 -3.28 4.43
CA GLU A 83 15.19 -4.71 4.40
C GLU A 83 13.95 -5.00 3.57
N THR A 84 13.71 -6.26 3.27
CA THR A 84 12.48 -6.68 2.57
C THR A 84 11.27 -6.35 3.44
N PRO A 85 10.22 -5.71 2.87
CA PRO A 85 9.01 -5.39 3.62
C PRO A 85 8.28 -6.63 4.15
N ASP A 86 7.64 -6.46 5.30
CA ASP A 86 6.72 -7.44 5.84
C ASP A 86 5.33 -7.21 5.24
N ILE A 87 4.63 -8.28 4.93
CA ILE A 87 3.33 -8.20 4.26
C ILE A 87 2.33 -9.19 4.87
N ILE A 88 1.09 -8.73 5.02
CA ILE A 88 -0.05 -9.60 5.29
C ILE A 88 -1.04 -9.40 4.15
N ASN A 89 -1.42 -10.49 3.51
CA ASN A 89 -2.35 -10.50 2.40
C ASN A 89 -3.51 -11.43 2.78
N THR A 90 -4.74 -10.94 2.70
CA THR A 90 -5.90 -11.73 3.07
C THR A 90 -7.10 -11.43 2.16
N HIS A 91 -7.89 -12.46 1.88
CA HIS A 91 -9.15 -12.34 1.18
C HIS A 91 -10.29 -12.26 2.19
N ILE A 92 -11.14 -11.24 2.06
CA ILE A 92 -12.33 -11.08 2.91
C ILE A 92 -13.54 -11.35 2.03
N ASP A 93 -14.11 -12.53 2.20
CA ASP A 93 -15.22 -12.99 1.38
C ASP A 93 -16.46 -12.13 1.58
N GLY A 94 -17.08 -11.71 0.49
CA GLY A 94 -18.29 -10.91 0.52
C GLY A 94 -18.11 -9.44 0.87
N LYS A 95 -16.88 -9.02 1.19
CA LYS A 95 -16.59 -7.62 1.52
C LYS A 95 -16.28 -6.83 0.27
N THR A 96 -16.87 -5.63 0.14
CA THR A 96 -16.65 -4.75 -1.02
C THR A 96 -16.31 -3.32 -0.65
N LYS A 97 -16.48 -2.93 0.60
CA LYS A 97 -16.24 -1.55 1.05
C LYS A 97 -16.02 -1.49 2.55
N TRP A 98 -15.63 -0.34 3.03
CA TRP A 98 -15.50 -0.05 4.45
C TRP A 98 -16.86 0.07 5.13
N ASP A 99 -16.96 -0.43 6.36
CA ASP A 99 -18.13 -0.25 7.22
C ASP A 99 -17.90 0.92 8.18
N LYS A 100 -18.97 1.40 8.80
CA LYS A 100 -18.89 2.35 9.90
C LYS A 100 -18.85 1.60 11.23
N MET A 101 -18.03 2.07 12.15
CA MET A 101 -18.03 1.57 13.53
C MET A 101 -19.33 1.98 14.21
N ALA A 102 -20.08 1.00 14.70
CA ALA A 102 -21.35 1.29 15.39
C ALA A 102 -21.13 1.94 16.75
N GLU A 103 -20.00 1.63 17.40
CA GLU A 103 -19.70 2.08 18.77
C GLU A 103 -19.35 3.58 18.83
N PHE A 104 -18.88 4.16 17.72
CA PHE A 104 -18.48 5.56 17.65
C PHE A 104 -19.51 6.37 16.86
N SER A 105 -20.66 6.64 17.48
CA SER A 105 -21.70 7.45 16.85
C SER A 105 -21.34 8.93 16.99
N VAL A 106 -21.22 9.64 15.87
CA VAL A 106 -20.91 11.07 15.83
C VAL A 106 -22.03 11.79 15.08
N ASP A 107 -22.65 12.76 15.77
CA ASP A 107 -23.74 13.56 15.21
C ASP A 107 -23.21 14.63 14.22
#